data_fc2d3cd403da6cca6b7e5c9e50f8f496
#
_entry.id   fc2d3cd403da6cca6b7e5c9e50f8f496
#
_cell.length_a   1.000
_cell.length_b   1.000
_cell.length_c   1.000
_cell.angle_alpha   90.00
_cell.angle_beta   90.00
_cell.angle_gamma   90.00
#
_symmetry.space_group_name_H-M   'P 1'
#
loop_
_entity.id
_entity.type
_entity.pdbx_description
1 polymer ?
#
loop_
_entity_poly.entity_id
_entity_poly.type
_entity_poly.pdbx_seq_one_letter_code
_entity_poly.pdbx_strand_id
1 'polypeptide(L)'
;MGEVGSALTSAKAILVTGGAGYIGAHVCEALAAAGYRPVAYDNLSTGRRRFVRWGPLVEGDVWDADKVRHTLIAHDICAVMHFAGSSVVPESVRAPLDYYRNNVGGLFGLLGGMRAAGVNKLVFSSTCAVYGDPGDNPITEATPLTPVTPYGRSKLGGEQILSDASAAHGLNVIALRYFNASGASASGLIGEDRPLETHLIPRAMMALRGQIDDFAVHGTDYPTPDGTAVRDYVHVCDLAQGHLAAVSQLLGDRRGFFVCNLGAGRGHSVRQVLDAIASHSGLRLPDAAGARRAGDPPHLVSDITLARQALGFAPRQSDLASIVASAWAWHGRLNAARASGGAARLSAFRTSGSPTWALPADAAPARHPTAHGPALQDVDGDHADGRWG
;
A
#
# COMPACT_ATOMS: atom_id res chain seq x y z
N MET A 1 54.72 -10.32 -3.80
CA MET A 1 53.45 -11.06 -3.58
C MET A 1 52.57 -10.13 -2.75
N GLY A 2 51.73 -9.37 -3.41
CA GLY A 2 50.79 -8.47 -2.75
C GLY A 2 49.42 -9.14 -2.67
N GLU A 3 48.96 -9.38 -1.48
CA GLU A 3 47.61 -9.87 -1.22
C GLU A 3 46.63 -8.76 -1.62
N VAL A 4 45.93 -8.96 -2.74
CA VAL A 4 44.72 -8.18 -3.06
C VAL A 4 43.63 -8.74 -2.19
N GLY A 5 43.51 -8.22 -0.98
CA GLY A 5 42.37 -8.42 -0.12
C GLY A 5 41.11 -7.87 -0.80
N SER A 6 40.36 -8.72 -1.46
CA SER A 6 38.99 -8.44 -1.88
C SER A 6 38.18 -8.17 -0.63
N ALA A 7 38.03 -6.89 -0.27
CA ALA A 7 37.03 -6.46 0.69
C ALA A 7 35.67 -6.86 0.11
N LEU A 8 35.10 -7.92 0.62
CA LEU A 8 33.68 -8.26 0.43
C LEU A 8 32.89 -7.06 0.95
N THR A 9 32.52 -6.13 0.06
CA THR A 9 31.64 -5.02 0.41
C THR A 9 30.33 -5.64 0.88
N SER A 10 30.07 -5.52 2.18
CA SER A 10 28.80 -5.96 2.78
C SER A 10 27.63 -5.40 1.98
N ALA A 11 26.69 -6.24 1.62
CA ALA A 11 25.51 -5.85 0.85
C ALA A 11 24.79 -4.70 1.57
N LYS A 12 24.53 -3.57 0.86
CA LYS A 12 23.85 -2.40 1.41
C LYS A 12 22.48 -2.79 1.94
N ALA A 13 22.18 -2.40 3.18
CA ALA A 13 20.92 -2.72 3.83
C ALA A 13 19.88 -1.61 3.61
N ILE A 14 18.67 -2.03 3.27
CA ILE A 14 17.53 -1.16 2.99
C ILE A 14 16.37 -1.52 3.93
N LEU A 15 15.88 -0.55 4.70
CA LEU A 15 14.67 -0.73 5.50
C LEU A 15 13.44 -0.60 4.60
N VAL A 16 12.56 -1.60 4.65
CA VAL A 16 11.28 -1.61 3.92
C VAL A 16 10.15 -1.61 4.93
N THR A 17 9.60 -0.42 5.23
CA THR A 17 8.44 -0.33 6.11
C THR A 17 7.19 -0.77 5.36
N GLY A 18 6.29 -1.52 6.00
CA GLY A 18 5.23 -2.24 5.30
C GLY A 18 5.76 -3.42 4.47
N GLY A 19 6.94 -3.95 4.84
CA GLY A 19 7.64 -5.00 4.10
C GLY A 19 6.98 -6.38 4.12
N ALA A 20 5.98 -6.59 4.99
CA ALA A 20 5.12 -7.77 5.00
C ALA A 20 3.82 -7.58 4.18
N GLY A 21 3.60 -6.39 3.61
CA GLY A 21 2.47 -6.06 2.75
C GLY A 21 2.67 -6.51 1.30
N TYR A 22 1.62 -6.32 0.48
CA TYR A 22 1.63 -6.72 -0.93
C TYR A 22 2.81 -6.12 -1.71
N ILE A 23 2.89 -4.80 -1.82
CA ILE A 23 3.94 -4.11 -2.60
C ILE A 23 5.30 -4.24 -1.90
N GLY A 24 5.35 -4.01 -0.57
CA GLY A 24 6.60 -4.07 0.19
C GLY A 24 7.32 -5.42 0.10
N ALA A 25 6.58 -6.53 0.10
CA ALA A 25 7.17 -7.87 -0.05
C ALA A 25 7.76 -8.09 -1.45
N HIS A 26 7.09 -7.62 -2.52
CA HIS A 26 7.65 -7.70 -3.88
C HIS A 26 8.90 -6.82 -4.04
N VAL A 27 8.94 -5.68 -3.35
CA VAL A 27 10.15 -4.84 -3.30
C VAL A 27 11.28 -5.52 -2.53
N CYS A 28 11.00 -6.23 -1.42
CA CYS A 28 11.99 -7.04 -0.73
C CYS A 28 12.56 -8.16 -1.63
N GLU A 29 11.71 -8.83 -2.43
CA GLU A 29 12.14 -9.82 -3.42
C GLU A 29 13.08 -9.19 -4.46
N ALA A 30 12.69 -8.04 -5.04
CA ALA A 30 13.49 -7.34 -6.05
C ALA A 30 14.82 -6.82 -5.49
N LEU A 31 14.84 -6.28 -4.28
CA LEU A 31 16.05 -5.82 -3.59
C LEU A 31 17.05 -6.97 -3.37
N ALA A 32 16.56 -8.11 -2.86
CA ALA A 32 17.40 -9.29 -2.63
C ALA A 32 17.98 -9.84 -3.94
N ALA A 33 17.16 -9.90 -5.00
CA ALA A 33 17.61 -10.32 -6.34
C ALA A 33 18.67 -9.38 -6.92
N ALA A 34 18.66 -8.10 -6.54
CA ALA A 34 19.65 -7.08 -6.95
C ALA A 34 20.87 -7.02 -6.01
N GLY A 35 21.00 -7.91 -5.03
CA GLY A 35 22.15 -7.98 -4.12
C GLY A 35 22.10 -7.01 -2.94
N TYR A 36 20.95 -6.36 -2.68
CA TYR A 36 20.71 -5.60 -1.45
C TYR A 36 20.26 -6.53 -0.32
N ARG A 37 20.37 -6.07 0.91
CA ARG A 37 19.86 -6.75 2.11
C ARG A 37 18.59 -6.03 2.60
N PRO A 38 17.38 -6.46 2.21
CA PRO A 38 16.16 -5.87 2.71
C PRO A 38 15.95 -6.24 4.18
N VAL A 39 15.47 -5.28 4.97
CA VAL A 39 14.98 -5.47 6.34
C VAL A 39 13.52 -5.05 6.36
N ALA A 40 12.62 -5.99 6.53
CA ALA A 40 11.19 -5.70 6.62
C ALA A 40 10.86 -5.13 8.00
N TYR A 41 10.19 -3.97 8.05
CA TYR A 41 9.67 -3.37 9.26
C TYR A 41 8.14 -3.24 9.13
N ASP A 42 7.39 -3.96 9.96
CA ASP A 42 5.95 -4.09 9.79
C ASP A 42 5.28 -4.36 11.14
N ASN A 43 4.12 -3.78 11.40
CA ASN A 43 3.34 -4.06 12.60
C ASN A 43 2.36 -5.24 12.43
N LEU A 44 2.33 -5.84 11.22
CA LEU A 44 1.48 -6.97 10.82
C LEU A 44 -0.03 -6.72 10.95
N SER A 45 -0.47 -5.46 11.03
CA SER A 45 -1.90 -5.12 11.07
C SER A 45 -2.65 -5.58 9.83
N THR A 46 -2.03 -5.46 8.65
CA THR A 46 -2.53 -5.96 7.37
C THR A 46 -1.52 -6.85 6.65
N GLY A 47 -0.24 -6.71 6.98
CA GLY A 47 0.87 -7.48 6.45
C GLY A 47 0.79 -8.97 6.81
N ARG A 48 1.47 -9.79 6.04
CA ARG A 48 1.52 -11.24 6.23
C ARG A 48 2.94 -11.68 6.58
N ARG A 49 3.17 -12.14 7.79
CA ARG A 49 4.49 -12.66 8.23
C ARG A 49 5.09 -13.65 7.23
N ARG A 50 4.27 -14.48 6.59
CA ARG A 50 4.73 -15.45 5.57
C ARG A 50 5.31 -14.82 4.30
N PHE A 51 5.08 -13.53 4.05
CA PHE A 51 5.64 -12.78 2.92
C PHE A 51 7.07 -12.28 3.19
N VAL A 52 7.52 -12.28 4.45
CA VAL A 52 8.88 -11.89 4.82
C VAL A 52 9.81 -13.09 4.59
N ARG A 53 10.52 -13.09 3.48
CA ARG A 53 11.33 -14.21 3.01
C ARG A 53 12.77 -13.85 2.65
N TRP A 54 13.00 -12.60 2.31
CA TRP A 54 14.28 -12.15 1.73
C TRP A 54 15.16 -11.37 2.71
N GLY A 55 14.80 -11.33 3.97
CA GLY A 55 15.53 -10.64 5.03
C GLY A 55 14.81 -10.77 6.37
N PRO A 56 15.37 -10.22 7.45
CA PRO A 56 14.75 -10.25 8.76
C PRO A 56 13.47 -9.41 8.80
N LEU A 57 12.55 -9.80 9.70
CA LEU A 57 11.40 -9.02 10.10
C LEU A 57 11.69 -8.35 11.45
N VAL A 58 11.58 -7.03 11.48
CA VAL A 58 11.45 -6.25 12.71
C VAL A 58 9.97 -5.88 12.85
N GLU A 59 9.31 -6.49 13.83
CA GLU A 59 7.91 -6.19 14.11
C GLU A 59 7.81 -4.89 14.91
N GLY A 60 7.19 -3.87 14.35
CA GLY A 60 7.09 -2.55 14.97
C GLY A 60 6.21 -1.58 14.20
N ASP A 61 5.78 -0.52 14.88
CA ASP A 61 5.02 0.56 14.29
C ASP A 61 5.93 1.74 13.93
N VAL A 62 5.69 2.36 12.77
CA VAL A 62 6.47 3.52 12.30
C VAL A 62 6.30 4.78 13.16
N TRP A 63 5.29 4.80 14.04
CA TRP A 63 5.11 5.82 15.08
C TRP A 63 6.22 5.82 16.13
N ASP A 64 6.77 4.64 16.43
CA ASP A 64 7.81 4.47 17.43
C ASP A 64 9.17 4.90 16.85
N ALA A 65 9.42 6.20 16.92
CA ALA A 65 10.65 6.80 16.40
C ALA A 65 11.92 6.19 17.03
N ASP A 66 11.88 5.82 18.31
CA ASP A 66 13.00 5.17 18.99
C ASP A 66 13.26 3.77 18.46
N LYS A 67 12.22 2.98 18.26
CA LYS A 67 12.34 1.64 17.66
C LYS A 67 12.82 1.73 16.22
N VAL A 68 12.30 2.68 15.44
CA VAL A 68 12.79 2.97 14.07
C VAL A 68 14.28 3.29 14.12
N ARG A 69 14.70 4.24 14.97
CA ARG A 69 16.11 4.63 15.14
C ARG A 69 17.00 3.42 15.49
N HIS A 70 16.62 2.64 16.49
CA HIS A 70 17.36 1.44 16.88
C HIS A 70 17.48 0.43 15.74
N THR A 71 16.40 0.23 14.98
CA THR A 71 16.40 -0.67 13.82
C THR A 71 17.36 -0.19 12.74
N LEU A 72 17.34 1.11 12.43
CA LEU A 72 18.22 1.71 11.42
C LEU A 72 19.69 1.51 11.77
N ILE A 73 20.04 1.72 13.04
CA ILE A 73 21.42 1.57 13.54
C ILE A 73 21.81 0.08 13.60
N ALA A 74 20.98 -0.77 14.21
CA ALA A 74 21.28 -2.19 14.42
C ALA A 74 21.47 -2.97 13.12
N HIS A 75 20.83 -2.53 12.05
CA HIS A 75 20.92 -3.18 10.74
C HIS A 75 21.80 -2.45 9.71
N ASP A 76 22.50 -1.38 10.12
CA ASP A 76 23.33 -0.54 9.24
C ASP A 76 22.58 -0.09 7.98
N ILE A 77 21.39 0.48 8.19
CA ILE A 77 20.49 0.87 7.10
C ILE A 77 21.00 2.13 6.39
N CYS A 78 21.16 2.07 5.08
CA CYS A 78 21.62 3.21 4.28
C CYS A 78 20.51 3.98 3.56
N ALA A 79 19.32 3.40 3.43
CA ALA A 79 18.13 4.04 2.84
C ALA A 79 16.85 3.36 3.34
N VAL A 80 15.74 4.09 3.27
CA VAL A 80 14.41 3.60 3.64
C VAL A 80 13.49 3.60 2.43
N MET A 81 12.65 2.57 2.30
CA MET A 81 11.50 2.51 1.40
C MET A 81 10.24 2.43 2.26
N HIS A 82 9.36 3.43 2.14
CA HIS A 82 8.21 3.59 3.03
C HIS A 82 6.91 3.20 2.35
N PHE A 83 6.41 1.99 2.68
CA PHE A 83 5.11 1.45 2.22
C PHE A 83 4.09 1.35 3.35
N ALA A 84 4.52 1.43 4.62
CA ALA A 84 3.59 1.38 5.74
C ALA A 84 2.55 2.51 5.64
N GLY A 85 1.27 2.14 5.70
CA GLY A 85 0.18 3.10 5.59
C GLY A 85 -1.15 2.45 5.21
N SER A 86 -2.24 3.09 5.60
CA SER A 86 -3.60 2.70 5.20
C SER A 86 -3.87 3.13 3.75
N SER A 87 -4.47 2.26 2.94
CA SER A 87 -4.61 2.47 1.49
C SER A 87 -6.01 2.18 0.92
N VAL A 88 -6.99 1.81 1.75
CA VAL A 88 -8.35 1.48 1.30
C VAL A 88 -9.18 2.74 1.17
N VAL A 89 -9.37 3.23 -0.06
CA VAL A 89 -10.05 4.52 -0.34
C VAL A 89 -11.43 4.64 0.30
N PRO A 90 -12.37 3.68 0.16
CA PRO A 90 -13.68 3.78 0.80
C PRO A 90 -13.62 3.82 2.34
N GLU A 91 -12.64 3.18 2.94
CA GLU A 91 -12.43 3.21 4.39
C GLU A 91 -11.95 4.60 4.83
N SER A 92 -11.08 5.26 4.05
CA SER A 92 -10.61 6.60 4.36
C SER A 92 -11.75 7.63 4.47
N VAL A 93 -12.84 7.45 3.72
CA VAL A 93 -14.01 8.32 3.78
C VAL A 93 -14.79 8.09 5.08
N ARG A 94 -14.86 6.85 5.55
CA ARG A 94 -15.59 6.49 6.80
C ARG A 94 -14.79 6.79 8.07
N ALA A 95 -13.46 6.64 8.01
CA ALA A 95 -12.54 6.82 9.16
C ALA A 95 -11.36 7.75 8.81
N PRO A 96 -11.62 9.04 8.45
CA PRO A 96 -10.57 9.92 7.93
C PRO A 96 -9.46 10.20 8.96
N LEU A 97 -9.80 10.33 10.23
CA LEU A 97 -8.82 10.63 11.28
C LEU A 97 -7.82 9.49 11.47
N ASP A 98 -8.24 8.23 11.34
CA ASP A 98 -7.35 7.07 11.41
C ASP A 98 -6.37 7.08 10.23
N TYR A 99 -6.81 7.50 9.04
CA TYR A 99 -5.94 7.66 7.88
C TYR A 99 -4.90 8.75 8.06
N TYR A 100 -5.29 9.93 8.55
CA TYR A 100 -4.32 11.00 8.86
C TYR A 100 -3.38 10.58 9.98
N ARG A 101 -3.91 9.99 11.03
CA ARG A 101 -3.10 9.49 12.13
C ARG A 101 -2.07 8.49 11.63
N ASN A 102 -2.48 7.47 10.89
CA ASN A 102 -1.59 6.42 10.42
C ASN A 102 -0.61 6.92 9.34
N ASN A 103 -1.09 7.59 8.29
CA ASN A 103 -0.27 7.94 7.13
C ASN A 103 0.60 9.17 7.37
N VAL A 104 0.08 10.22 8.04
CA VAL A 104 0.81 11.45 8.30
C VAL A 104 1.56 11.35 9.63
N GLY A 105 0.87 10.95 10.69
CA GLY A 105 1.49 10.79 12.00
C GLY A 105 2.60 9.73 11.99
N GLY A 106 2.34 8.55 11.38
CA GLY A 106 3.37 7.51 11.23
C GLY A 106 4.60 8.01 10.46
N LEU A 107 4.41 8.88 9.45
CA LEU A 107 5.52 9.51 8.73
C LEU A 107 6.38 10.38 9.65
N PHE A 108 5.79 11.13 10.60
CA PHE A 108 6.56 11.91 11.58
C PHE A 108 7.43 11.01 12.47
N GLY A 109 6.89 9.88 12.95
CA GLY A 109 7.68 8.92 13.73
C GLY A 109 8.84 8.35 12.93
N LEU A 110 8.60 7.96 11.66
CA LEU A 110 9.64 7.48 10.76
C LEU A 110 10.74 8.52 10.54
N LEU A 111 10.37 9.76 10.21
CA LEU A 111 11.33 10.85 9.97
C LEU A 111 12.13 11.21 11.23
N GLY A 112 11.50 11.17 12.41
CA GLY A 112 12.17 11.34 13.70
C GLY A 112 13.26 10.29 13.91
N GLY A 113 12.92 9.01 13.70
CA GLY A 113 13.88 7.90 13.80
C GLY A 113 15.00 7.98 12.76
N MET A 114 14.68 8.31 11.50
CA MET A 114 15.66 8.48 10.42
C MET A 114 16.65 9.61 10.73
N ARG A 115 16.15 10.77 11.18
CA ARG A 115 16.98 11.92 11.55
C ARG A 115 17.93 11.57 12.70
N ALA A 116 17.41 10.93 13.74
CA ALA A 116 18.19 10.52 14.91
C ALA A 116 19.24 9.43 14.61
N ALA A 117 19.03 8.63 13.55
CA ALA A 117 19.97 7.63 13.06
C ALA A 117 20.92 8.15 11.97
N GLY A 118 20.78 9.40 11.50
CA GLY A 118 21.58 9.96 10.40
C GLY A 118 21.26 9.38 9.02
N VAL A 119 20.12 8.73 8.84
CA VAL A 119 19.68 8.16 7.55
C VAL A 119 18.84 9.20 6.81
N ASN A 120 19.32 9.64 5.64
CA ASN A 120 18.73 10.76 4.89
C ASN A 120 18.29 10.41 3.47
N LYS A 121 17.99 9.14 3.19
CA LYS A 121 17.53 8.67 1.88
C LYS A 121 16.22 7.94 2.02
N LEU A 122 15.16 8.40 1.32
CA LEU A 122 13.82 7.87 1.42
C LEU A 122 13.18 7.71 0.04
N VAL A 123 12.70 6.50 -0.29
CA VAL A 123 11.72 6.28 -1.35
C VAL A 123 10.34 6.23 -0.71
N PHE A 124 9.44 7.11 -1.14
CA PHE A 124 8.09 7.24 -0.59
C PHE A 124 7.04 6.67 -1.53
N SER A 125 6.23 5.77 -1.00
CA SER A 125 5.03 5.24 -1.64
C SER A 125 3.94 6.31 -1.67
N SER A 126 3.83 7.06 -2.78
CA SER A 126 2.73 7.96 -3.05
C SER A 126 1.67 7.28 -3.93
N THR A 127 0.76 8.02 -4.54
CA THR A 127 -0.41 7.48 -5.25
C THR A 127 -0.92 8.44 -6.31
N CYS A 128 -1.56 7.91 -7.37
CA CYS A 128 -2.31 8.71 -8.33
C CYS A 128 -3.54 9.40 -7.71
N ALA A 129 -4.02 8.95 -6.56
CA ALA A 129 -5.15 9.58 -5.85
C ALA A 129 -4.88 11.03 -5.42
N VAL A 130 -3.64 11.51 -5.47
CA VAL A 130 -3.28 12.92 -5.23
C VAL A 130 -3.80 13.85 -6.33
N TYR A 131 -4.06 13.33 -7.55
CA TYR A 131 -4.54 14.11 -8.68
C TYR A 131 -6.06 14.37 -8.66
N GLY A 132 -6.83 13.53 -7.92
CA GLY A 132 -8.29 13.62 -7.89
C GLY A 132 -8.92 13.20 -9.21
N ASP A 133 -9.69 14.11 -9.81
CA ASP A 133 -10.31 13.93 -11.14
C ASP A 133 -9.63 14.85 -12.16
N PRO A 134 -8.58 14.38 -12.84
CA PRO A 134 -7.77 15.20 -13.75
C PRO A 134 -8.35 15.33 -15.17
N GLY A 135 -9.50 14.70 -15.45
CA GLY A 135 -10.07 14.60 -16.80
C GLY A 135 -9.46 13.47 -17.63
N ASP A 136 -9.59 13.54 -18.96
CA ASP A 136 -9.31 12.41 -19.88
C ASP A 136 -7.85 12.35 -20.41
N ASN A 137 -7.04 13.36 -20.14
CA ASN A 137 -5.65 13.39 -20.62
C ASN A 137 -4.75 12.45 -19.78
N PRO A 138 -3.67 11.89 -20.38
CA PRO A 138 -2.66 11.20 -19.58
C PRO A 138 -2.11 12.10 -18.47
N ILE A 139 -2.05 11.57 -17.27
CA ILE A 139 -1.67 12.31 -16.06
C ILE A 139 -0.15 12.43 -16.02
N THR A 140 0.34 13.66 -16.12
CA THR A 140 1.76 14.00 -15.90
C THR A 140 1.97 14.46 -14.45
N GLU A 141 3.23 14.58 -14.03
CA GLU A 141 3.58 15.11 -12.71
C GLU A 141 3.23 16.61 -12.55
N ALA A 142 3.05 17.33 -13.66
CA ALA A 142 2.60 18.72 -13.67
C ALA A 142 1.07 18.87 -13.55
N THR A 143 0.31 17.79 -13.63
CA THR A 143 -1.15 17.81 -13.43
C THR A 143 -1.49 18.34 -12.04
N PRO A 144 -2.47 19.23 -11.88
CA PRO A 144 -2.85 19.78 -10.58
C PRO A 144 -3.17 18.71 -9.54
N LEU A 145 -2.75 18.96 -8.30
CA LEU A 145 -2.94 18.04 -7.18
C LEU A 145 -4.21 18.42 -6.41
N THR A 146 -5.32 17.78 -6.71
CA THR A 146 -6.65 18.07 -6.16
C THR A 146 -7.34 16.83 -5.56
N PRO A 147 -6.71 16.19 -4.55
CA PRO A 147 -7.21 14.92 -4.02
C PRO A 147 -8.62 15.06 -3.43
N VAL A 148 -9.53 14.19 -3.84
CA VAL A 148 -10.94 14.20 -3.42
C VAL A 148 -11.21 13.33 -2.19
N THR A 149 -10.28 12.43 -1.83
CA THR A 149 -10.44 11.50 -0.70
C THR A 149 -9.47 11.78 0.44
N PRO A 150 -9.79 11.43 1.70
CA PRO A 150 -8.85 11.55 2.82
C PRO A 150 -7.56 10.75 2.61
N TYR A 151 -7.63 9.59 1.96
CA TYR A 151 -6.43 8.84 1.57
C TYR A 151 -5.52 9.67 0.65
N GLY A 152 -6.07 10.20 -0.45
CA GLY A 152 -5.29 11.05 -1.38
C GLY A 152 -4.71 12.29 -0.69
N ARG A 153 -5.50 12.96 0.16
CA ARG A 153 -5.03 14.12 0.95
C ARG A 153 -3.92 13.75 1.93
N SER A 154 -4.02 12.59 2.61
CA SER A 154 -2.97 12.14 3.54
C SER A 154 -1.65 11.84 2.82
N LYS A 155 -1.70 11.29 1.59
CA LYS A 155 -0.50 11.05 0.79
C LYS A 155 0.10 12.34 0.23
N LEU A 156 -0.73 13.28 -0.22
CA LEU A 156 -0.27 14.61 -0.65
C LEU A 156 0.36 15.37 0.52
N GLY A 157 -0.26 15.36 1.71
CA GLY A 157 0.34 15.93 2.92
C GLY A 157 1.70 15.31 3.24
N GLY A 158 1.83 13.99 3.05
CA GLY A 158 3.13 13.31 3.17
C GLY A 158 4.17 13.83 2.17
N GLU A 159 3.81 14.04 0.90
CA GLU A 159 4.73 14.63 -0.10
C GLU A 159 5.17 16.05 0.29
N GLN A 160 4.24 16.88 0.79
CA GLN A 160 4.54 18.24 1.24
C GLN A 160 5.52 18.23 2.42
N ILE A 161 5.25 17.43 3.45
CA ILE A 161 6.15 17.24 4.61
C ILE A 161 7.54 16.82 4.15
N LEU A 162 7.64 15.88 3.20
CA LEU A 162 8.89 15.37 2.69
C LEU A 162 9.65 16.42 1.86
N SER A 163 8.95 17.25 1.09
CA SER A 163 9.52 18.38 0.36
C SER A 163 10.13 19.41 1.32
N ASP A 164 9.40 19.78 2.39
CA ASP A 164 9.89 20.71 3.41
C ASP A 164 11.08 20.13 4.19
N ALA A 165 11.02 18.85 4.57
CA ALA A 165 12.12 18.16 5.23
C ALA A 165 13.36 18.04 4.32
N SER A 166 13.15 17.89 3.02
CA SER A 166 14.24 17.90 2.04
C SER A 166 14.93 19.25 1.99
N ALA A 167 14.17 20.33 1.89
CA ALA A 167 14.70 21.70 1.83
C ALA A 167 15.40 22.11 3.15
N ALA A 168 14.79 21.80 4.30
CA ALA A 168 15.26 22.25 5.60
C ALA A 168 16.39 21.38 6.19
N HIS A 169 16.41 20.09 5.90
CA HIS A 169 17.24 19.09 6.60
C HIS A 169 18.09 18.22 5.67
N GLY A 170 18.09 18.47 4.36
CA GLY A 170 18.88 17.70 3.40
C GLY A 170 18.42 16.24 3.24
N LEU A 171 17.14 15.94 3.50
CA LEU A 171 16.56 14.66 3.22
C LEU A 171 16.46 14.47 1.69
N ASN A 172 16.96 13.35 1.18
CA ASN A 172 16.88 13.03 -0.24
C ASN A 172 15.72 12.09 -0.47
N VAL A 173 14.73 12.49 -1.27
CA VAL A 173 13.46 11.80 -1.43
C VAL A 173 13.14 11.55 -2.89
N ILE A 174 12.69 10.35 -3.20
CA ILE A 174 11.95 10.04 -4.42
C ILE A 174 10.55 9.57 -4.02
N ALA A 175 9.54 10.38 -4.32
CA ALA A 175 8.14 10.03 -4.18
C ALA A 175 7.62 9.41 -5.48
N LEU A 176 7.04 8.21 -5.38
CA LEU A 176 6.54 7.46 -6.52
C LEU A 176 5.01 7.43 -6.47
N ARG A 177 4.35 8.15 -7.39
CA ARG A 177 2.89 8.18 -7.55
C ARG A 177 2.47 7.04 -8.46
N TYR A 178 2.15 5.88 -7.88
CA TYR A 178 1.74 4.76 -8.70
C TYR A 178 0.22 4.62 -8.84
N PHE A 179 -0.14 3.93 -9.90
CA PHE A 179 -1.51 3.65 -10.30
C PHE A 179 -1.96 2.30 -9.73
N ASN A 180 -2.72 1.52 -10.43
CA ASN A 180 -3.31 0.30 -9.88
C ASN A 180 -2.31 -0.87 -9.88
N ALA A 181 -1.62 -1.09 -8.77
CA ALA A 181 -0.75 -2.26 -8.59
C ALA A 181 -1.57 -3.56 -8.71
N SER A 182 -1.11 -4.50 -9.53
CA SER A 182 -1.85 -5.71 -9.87
C SER A 182 -0.92 -6.88 -10.15
N GLY A 183 -1.44 -8.10 -10.15
CA GLY A 183 -0.65 -9.30 -10.42
C GLY A 183 0.01 -9.89 -9.18
N ALA A 184 0.95 -10.80 -9.41
CA ALA A 184 1.69 -11.49 -8.35
C ALA A 184 3.08 -11.91 -8.82
N SER A 185 3.98 -12.22 -7.89
CA SER A 185 5.32 -12.72 -8.23
C SER A 185 5.26 -14.06 -8.96
N ALA A 186 6.10 -14.21 -9.98
CA ALA A 186 6.31 -15.47 -10.70
C ALA A 186 6.81 -16.59 -9.79
N SER A 187 7.45 -16.26 -8.66
CA SER A 187 7.84 -17.25 -7.64
C SER A 187 6.65 -17.97 -7.03
N GLY A 188 5.45 -17.35 -7.07
CA GLY A 188 4.23 -17.82 -6.44
C GLY A 188 4.29 -17.85 -4.90
N LEU A 189 5.27 -17.16 -4.31
CA LEU A 189 5.46 -17.08 -2.87
C LEU A 189 4.74 -15.88 -2.26
N ILE A 190 4.50 -14.83 -3.06
CA ILE A 190 3.84 -13.58 -2.67
C ILE A 190 2.88 -13.10 -3.75
N GLY A 191 1.84 -12.42 -3.32
CA GLY A 191 0.79 -11.83 -4.14
C GLY A 191 -0.19 -11.07 -3.26
N GLU A 192 -1.29 -10.60 -3.81
CA GLU A 192 -2.28 -9.87 -3.03
C GLU A 192 -3.06 -10.82 -2.10
N ASP A 193 -3.06 -10.51 -0.80
CA ASP A 193 -3.78 -11.24 0.24
C ASP A 193 -4.18 -10.29 1.36
N ARG A 194 -5.31 -9.64 1.21
CA ARG A 194 -5.86 -8.68 2.16
C ARG A 194 -6.87 -9.35 3.10
N PRO A 195 -7.00 -8.89 4.36
CA PRO A 195 -8.09 -9.34 5.23
C PRO A 195 -9.46 -9.06 4.65
N LEU A 196 -9.65 -7.85 4.10
CA LEU A 196 -10.83 -7.43 3.35
C LEU A 196 -10.37 -7.02 1.94
N GLU A 197 -10.77 -7.78 0.93
CA GLU A 197 -10.40 -7.50 -0.45
C GLU A 197 -11.33 -6.49 -1.10
N THR A 198 -10.76 -5.46 -1.70
CA THR A 198 -11.51 -4.36 -2.34
C THR A 198 -11.10 -4.11 -3.79
N HIS A 199 -10.01 -4.70 -4.24
CA HIS A 199 -9.50 -4.50 -5.59
C HIS A 199 -10.24 -5.35 -6.62
N LEU A 200 -10.39 -4.82 -7.83
CA LEU A 200 -11.18 -5.40 -8.91
C LEU A 200 -10.75 -6.83 -9.25
N ILE A 201 -9.47 -7.02 -9.60
CA ILE A 201 -8.96 -8.31 -10.10
C ILE A 201 -9.13 -9.43 -9.08
N PRO A 202 -8.66 -9.31 -7.83
CA PRO A 202 -8.87 -10.37 -6.85
C PRO A 202 -10.35 -10.58 -6.50
N ARG A 203 -11.19 -9.53 -6.42
CA ARG A 203 -12.63 -9.70 -6.16
C ARG A 203 -13.33 -10.47 -7.30
N ALA A 204 -13.00 -10.14 -8.55
CA ALA A 204 -13.52 -10.90 -9.71
C ALA A 204 -13.12 -12.39 -9.63
N MET A 205 -11.86 -12.68 -9.27
CA MET A 205 -11.39 -14.05 -9.10
C MET A 205 -12.04 -14.78 -7.93
N MET A 206 -12.32 -14.08 -6.83
CA MET A 206 -13.08 -14.61 -5.69
C MET A 206 -14.53 -14.96 -6.08
N ALA A 207 -15.19 -14.08 -6.84
CA ALA A 207 -16.54 -14.32 -7.35
C ALA A 207 -16.59 -15.54 -8.26
N LEU A 208 -15.65 -15.67 -9.21
CA LEU A 208 -15.55 -16.84 -10.10
C LEU A 208 -15.33 -18.16 -9.35
N ARG A 209 -14.76 -18.11 -8.16
CA ARG A 209 -14.52 -19.27 -7.29
C ARG A 209 -15.62 -19.48 -6.26
N GLY A 210 -16.71 -18.70 -6.30
CA GLY A 210 -17.83 -18.79 -5.35
C GLY A 210 -17.46 -18.41 -3.92
N GLN A 211 -16.43 -17.59 -3.71
CA GLN A 211 -15.97 -17.15 -2.39
C GLN A 211 -16.68 -15.88 -1.90
N ILE A 212 -17.26 -15.14 -2.81
CA ILE A 212 -18.13 -13.98 -2.56
C ILE A 212 -19.31 -14.00 -3.52
N ASP A 213 -20.43 -13.46 -3.08
CA ASP A 213 -21.70 -13.35 -3.83
C ASP A 213 -22.08 -11.89 -4.13
N ASP A 214 -21.35 -10.94 -3.55
CA ASP A 214 -21.60 -9.50 -3.64
C ASP A 214 -20.76 -8.78 -4.72
N PHE A 215 -20.25 -9.52 -5.73
CA PHE A 215 -19.49 -8.91 -6.81
C PHE A 215 -20.38 -8.10 -7.74
N ALA A 216 -20.03 -6.81 -7.96
CA ALA A 216 -20.71 -5.94 -8.91
C ALA A 216 -19.72 -4.99 -9.60
N VAL A 217 -20.04 -4.59 -10.84
CA VAL A 217 -19.36 -3.53 -11.58
C VAL A 217 -19.92 -2.18 -11.13
N HIS A 218 -19.12 -1.41 -10.43
CA HIS A 218 -19.52 -0.11 -9.89
C HIS A 218 -19.41 1.00 -10.93
N GLY A 219 -20.57 1.52 -11.38
CA GLY A 219 -20.67 2.51 -12.45
C GLY A 219 -20.54 1.89 -13.85
N THR A 220 -21.63 1.97 -14.60
CA THR A 220 -21.73 1.48 -15.99
C THR A 220 -22.18 2.61 -16.93
N ASP A 221 -22.15 3.84 -16.42
CA ASP A 221 -22.65 5.06 -17.06
C ASP A 221 -21.59 6.17 -17.10
N TYR A 222 -20.32 5.83 -16.92
CA TYR A 222 -19.21 6.79 -17.08
C TYR A 222 -19.09 7.26 -18.55
N PRO A 223 -18.57 8.48 -18.81
CA PRO A 223 -18.30 8.96 -20.16
C PRO A 223 -17.04 8.30 -20.75
N THR A 224 -17.05 6.99 -20.85
CA THR A 224 -16.00 6.13 -21.39
C THR A 224 -16.55 5.22 -22.49
N PRO A 225 -15.75 4.61 -23.35
CA PRO A 225 -16.25 3.86 -24.51
C PRO A 225 -17.23 2.72 -24.18
N ASP A 226 -17.11 2.07 -23.02
CA ASP A 226 -17.99 0.99 -22.57
C ASP A 226 -18.80 1.30 -21.31
N GLY A 227 -18.78 2.57 -20.89
CA GLY A 227 -19.50 3.07 -19.71
C GLY A 227 -18.83 2.74 -18.38
N THR A 228 -17.71 1.99 -18.36
CA THR A 228 -17.02 1.65 -17.12
C THR A 228 -15.73 2.45 -16.92
N ALA A 229 -15.30 2.62 -15.67
CA ALA A 229 -14.12 3.40 -15.35
C ALA A 229 -12.85 2.80 -15.97
N VAL A 230 -11.95 3.68 -16.46
CA VAL A 230 -10.65 3.32 -17.05
C VAL A 230 -9.53 3.54 -16.05
N ARG A 231 -8.67 2.53 -15.88
CA ARG A 231 -7.54 2.56 -14.94
C ARG A 231 -6.27 2.06 -15.60
N ASP A 232 -5.15 2.61 -15.15
CA ASP A 232 -3.81 2.13 -15.50
C ASP A 232 -3.41 1.03 -14.51
N TYR A 233 -3.35 -0.20 -15.00
CA TYR A 233 -2.93 -1.36 -14.21
C TYR A 233 -1.46 -1.64 -14.44
N VAL A 234 -0.66 -1.51 -13.39
CA VAL A 234 0.77 -1.79 -13.41
C VAL A 234 1.07 -3.10 -12.68
N HIS A 235 1.86 -3.98 -13.30
CA HIS A 235 2.24 -5.22 -12.65
C HIS A 235 3.12 -4.93 -11.41
N VAL A 236 2.82 -5.57 -10.29
CA VAL A 236 3.51 -5.33 -9.02
C VAL A 236 5.01 -5.58 -9.09
N CYS A 237 5.47 -6.51 -9.95
CA CYS A 237 6.89 -6.74 -10.19
C CYS A 237 7.53 -5.58 -10.98
N ASP A 238 6.85 -4.99 -11.96
CA ASP A 238 7.34 -3.78 -12.64
C ASP A 238 7.40 -2.60 -11.66
N LEU A 239 6.38 -2.48 -10.81
CA LEU A 239 6.37 -1.47 -9.76
C LEU A 239 7.56 -1.65 -8.80
N ALA A 240 7.88 -2.89 -8.39
CA ALA A 240 9.05 -3.19 -7.57
C ALA A 240 10.37 -2.79 -8.26
N GLN A 241 10.49 -3.00 -9.59
CA GLN A 241 11.65 -2.53 -10.36
C GLN A 241 11.75 -0.99 -10.38
N GLY A 242 10.64 -0.28 -10.49
CA GLY A 242 10.62 1.19 -10.36
C GLY A 242 11.14 1.68 -9.00
N HIS A 243 10.76 1.00 -7.92
CA HIS A 243 11.26 1.29 -6.57
C HIS A 243 12.76 0.96 -6.43
N LEU A 244 13.21 -0.17 -7.01
CA LEU A 244 14.62 -0.52 -7.05
C LEU A 244 15.46 0.53 -7.79
N ALA A 245 14.97 1.02 -8.93
CA ALA A 245 15.63 2.09 -9.67
C ALA A 245 15.68 3.39 -8.86
N ALA A 246 14.61 3.74 -8.15
CA ALA A 246 14.55 4.91 -7.30
C ALA A 246 15.59 4.86 -6.15
N VAL A 247 15.68 3.76 -5.42
CA VAL A 247 16.67 3.65 -4.35
C VAL A 247 18.11 3.66 -4.90
N SER A 248 18.33 3.05 -6.06
CA SER A 248 19.65 3.09 -6.72
C SER A 248 20.08 4.53 -7.06
N GLN A 249 19.15 5.37 -7.53
CA GLN A 249 19.39 6.79 -7.77
C GLN A 249 19.73 7.54 -6.47
N LEU A 250 19.03 7.27 -5.36
CA LEU A 250 19.33 7.87 -4.07
C LEU A 250 20.65 7.40 -3.47
N LEU A 251 21.06 6.17 -3.73
CA LEU A 251 22.36 5.63 -3.30
C LEU A 251 23.52 6.15 -4.15
N GLY A 252 23.23 6.67 -5.33
CA GLY A 252 24.12 7.48 -6.16
C GLY A 252 24.09 8.96 -5.77
N ASP A 253 23.99 9.85 -6.75
CA ASP A 253 24.16 11.30 -6.58
C ASP A 253 22.86 12.10 -6.57
N ARG A 254 21.68 11.46 -6.64
CA ARG A 254 20.42 12.20 -6.60
C ARG A 254 20.22 12.84 -5.22
N ARG A 255 19.92 14.13 -5.26
CA ARG A 255 19.67 14.95 -4.06
C ARG A 255 18.34 15.68 -4.17
N GLY A 256 17.83 16.11 -3.03
CA GLY A 256 16.60 16.89 -2.93
C GLY A 256 15.34 16.04 -3.02
N PHE A 257 14.21 16.70 -3.29
CA PHE A 257 12.89 16.08 -3.45
C PHE A 257 12.58 15.90 -4.93
N PHE A 258 12.24 14.69 -5.31
CA PHE A 258 11.86 14.32 -6.68
C PHE A 258 10.59 13.47 -6.66
N VAL A 259 9.71 13.69 -7.63
CA VAL A 259 8.49 12.91 -7.78
C VAL A 259 8.33 12.41 -9.20
N CYS A 260 7.81 11.19 -9.40
CA CYS A 260 7.40 10.72 -10.71
C CYS A 260 6.26 9.69 -10.63
N ASN A 261 5.54 9.54 -11.75
CA ASN A 261 4.48 8.57 -11.92
C ASN A 261 5.03 7.18 -12.24
N LEU A 262 4.44 6.14 -11.65
CA LEU A 262 4.68 4.75 -12.02
C LEU A 262 3.38 4.07 -12.42
N GLY A 263 3.21 3.82 -13.72
CA GLY A 263 2.09 3.09 -14.29
C GLY A 263 2.55 2.27 -15.49
N ALA A 264 1.61 1.71 -16.23
CA ALA A 264 1.90 1.07 -17.52
C ALA A 264 1.89 2.07 -18.68
N GLY A 265 1.32 3.27 -18.47
CA GLY A 265 1.12 4.29 -19.51
C GLY A 265 -0.02 3.95 -20.45
N ARG A 266 -0.90 3.04 -20.06
CA ARG A 266 -2.10 2.68 -20.83
C ARG A 266 -3.25 2.31 -19.89
N GLY A 267 -4.46 2.72 -20.30
CA GLY A 267 -5.68 2.44 -19.57
C GLY A 267 -6.38 1.18 -20.04
N HIS A 268 -7.03 0.51 -19.08
CA HIS A 268 -8.01 -0.54 -19.36
C HIS A 268 -9.29 -0.25 -18.60
N SER A 269 -10.43 -0.44 -19.26
CA SER A 269 -11.73 -0.31 -18.61
C SER A 269 -11.98 -1.49 -17.67
N VAL A 270 -12.88 -1.31 -16.71
CA VAL A 270 -13.30 -2.43 -15.84
C VAL A 270 -13.79 -3.61 -16.67
N ARG A 271 -14.59 -3.38 -17.72
CA ARG A 271 -15.09 -4.43 -18.60
C ARG A 271 -13.98 -5.17 -19.31
N GLN A 272 -12.99 -4.47 -19.88
CA GLN A 272 -11.81 -5.10 -20.50
C GLN A 272 -11.04 -6.01 -19.53
N VAL A 273 -10.90 -5.59 -18.26
CA VAL A 273 -10.27 -6.43 -17.24
C VAL A 273 -11.08 -7.68 -16.95
N LEU A 274 -12.42 -7.58 -16.85
CA LEU A 274 -13.29 -8.71 -16.60
C LEU A 274 -13.30 -9.68 -17.79
N ASP A 275 -13.29 -9.16 -19.02
CA ASP A 275 -13.21 -9.97 -20.26
C ASP A 275 -11.88 -10.74 -20.32
N ALA A 276 -10.77 -10.11 -19.94
CA ALA A 276 -9.47 -10.78 -19.87
C ALA A 276 -9.46 -11.90 -18.81
N ILE A 277 -10.07 -11.67 -17.65
CA ILE A 277 -10.22 -12.69 -16.59
C ILE A 277 -11.10 -13.84 -17.08
N ALA A 278 -12.24 -13.56 -17.73
CA ALA A 278 -13.13 -14.56 -18.28
C ALA A 278 -12.44 -15.40 -19.37
N SER A 279 -11.73 -14.74 -20.29
CA SER A 279 -10.96 -15.41 -21.35
C SER A 279 -9.86 -16.32 -20.79
N HIS A 280 -9.15 -15.87 -19.75
CA HIS A 280 -8.07 -16.65 -19.13
C HIS A 280 -8.60 -17.85 -18.33
N SER A 281 -9.70 -17.66 -17.60
CA SER A 281 -10.26 -18.68 -16.71
C SER A 281 -11.20 -19.69 -17.40
N GLY A 282 -11.76 -19.30 -18.56
CA GLY A 282 -12.84 -20.03 -19.21
C GLY A 282 -14.19 -19.93 -18.45
N LEU A 283 -14.28 -19.09 -17.42
CA LEU A 283 -15.45 -18.93 -16.57
C LEU A 283 -16.15 -17.59 -16.84
N ARG A 284 -17.46 -17.54 -16.59
CA ARG A 284 -18.27 -16.34 -16.78
C ARG A 284 -18.45 -15.62 -15.44
N LEU A 285 -18.14 -14.33 -15.42
CA LEU A 285 -18.40 -13.45 -14.26
C LEU A 285 -19.88 -13.10 -14.15
N PRO A 286 -20.41 -12.86 -12.92
CA PRO A 286 -21.73 -12.29 -12.74
C PRO A 286 -21.81 -10.90 -13.40
N ASP A 287 -22.89 -10.65 -14.15
CA ASP A 287 -23.16 -9.36 -14.79
C ASP A 287 -24.04 -8.50 -13.86
N ALA A 288 -23.52 -8.15 -12.71
CA ALA A 288 -24.19 -7.32 -11.71
C ALA A 288 -23.66 -5.89 -11.78
N ALA A 289 -24.54 -4.92 -12.02
CA ALA A 289 -24.21 -3.49 -11.99
C ALA A 289 -24.48 -2.90 -10.61
N GLY A 290 -23.54 -2.09 -10.12
CA GLY A 290 -23.66 -1.31 -8.90
C GLY A 290 -23.57 0.19 -9.17
N ALA A 291 -24.01 1.02 -8.24
CA ALA A 291 -23.87 2.48 -8.32
C ALA A 291 -22.38 2.89 -8.40
N ARG A 292 -22.10 4.04 -8.99
CA ARG A 292 -20.76 4.65 -8.98
C ARG A 292 -20.28 4.81 -7.53
N ARG A 293 -19.01 4.58 -7.31
CA ARG A 293 -18.35 4.91 -6.05
C ARG A 293 -18.18 6.42 -5.94
N ALA A 294 -18.52 7.01 -4.81
CA ALA A 294 -18.34 8.44 -4.59
C ALA A 294 -16.87 8.86 -4.72
N GLY A 295 -16.61 9.85 -5.57
CA GLY A 295 -15.26 10.36 -5.81
C GLY A 295 -14.36 9.47 -6.68
N ASP A 296 -14.95 8.51 -7.40
CA ASP A 296 -14.20 7.66 -8.33
C ASP A 296 -14.21 8.30 -9.74
N PRO A 297 -13.06 8.78 -10.27
CA PRO A 297 -13.00 9.46 -11.55
C PRO A 297 -13.23 8.48 -12.72
N PRO A 298 -13.76 8.97 -13.88
CA PRO A 298 -13.95 8.13 -15.06
C PRO A 298 -12.64 7.57 -15.63
N HIS A 299 -11.54 8.35 -15.56
CA HIS A 299 -10.30 8.04 -16.25
C HIS A 299 -9.07 8.38 -15.40
N LEU A 300 -8.19 7.39 -15.15
CA LEU A 300 -6.90 7.58 -14.48
C LEU A 300 -5.83 6.76 -15.22
N VAL A 301 -5.07 7.43 -16.09
CA VAL A 301 -3.97 6.82 -16.87
C VAL A 301 -2.73 7.70 -16.77
N SER A 302 -1.59 7.09 -16.49
CA SER A 302 -0.32 7.79 -16.30
C SER A 302 0.36 8.17 -17.61
N ASP A 303 1.03 9.31 -17.63
CA ASP A 303 2.22 9.52 -18.45
C ASP A 303 3.44 9.07 -17.62
N ILE A 304 4.24 8.17 -18.18
CA ILE A 304 5.44 7.62 -17.53
C ILE A 304 6.74 8.12 -18.16
N THR A 305 6.67 9.18 -18.95
CA THR A 305 7.84 9.73 -19.66
C THR A 305 8.94 10.15 -18.69
N LEU A 306 8.57 10.83 -17.60
CA LEU A 306 9.55 11.26 -16.60
C LEU A 306 10.21 10.07 -15.89
N ALA A 307 9.44 9.02 -15.53
CA ALA A 307 10.00 7.82 -14.92
C ALA A 307 10.94 7.06 -15.87
N ARG A 308 10.62 7.00 -17.17
CA ARG A 308 11.51 6.43 -18.18
C ARG A 308 12.83 7.18 -18.26
N GLN A 309 12.78 8.50 -18.32
CA GLN A 309 13.97 9.36 -18.45
C GLN A 309 14.82 9.36 -17.18
N ALA A 310 14.19 9.52 -16.01
CA ALA A 310 14.90 9.73 -14.75
C ALA A 310 15.32 8.43 -14.07
N LEU A 311 14.54 7.36 -14.20
CA LEU A 311 14.75 6.08 -13.52
C LEU A 311 15.08 4.93 -14.48
N GLY A 312 14.98 5.12 -15.80
CA GLY A 312 15.04 4.02 -16.75
C GLY A 312 13.86 3.05 -16.64
N PHE A 313 12.74 3.51 -16.04
CA PHE A 313 11.58 2.68 -15.80
C PHE A 313 10.92 2.23 -17.11
N ALA A 314 10.83 0.93 -17.30
CA ALA A 314 10.20 0.31 -18.47
C ALA A 314 9.35 -0.88 -18.01
N PRO A 315 8.04 -0.74 -17.88
CA PRO A 315 7.16 -1.85 -17.48
C PRO A 315 7.16 -2.93 -18.54
N ARG A 316 7.46 -4.17 -18.15
CA ARG A 316 7.63 -5.32 -19.05
C ARG A 316 6.58 -6.40 -18.87
N GLN A 317 5.90 -6.43 -17.71
CA GLN A 317 4.90 -7.42 -17.33
C GLN A 317 3.51 -6.79 -17.16
N SER A 318 3.38 -5.49 -17.44
CA SER A 318 2.16 -4.72 -17.21
C SER A 318 1.16 -4.79 -18.38
N ASP A 319 1.26 -5.79 -19.25
CA ASP A 319 0.14 -6.12 -20.14
C ASP A 319 -0.95 -6.87 -19.37
N LEU A 320 -2.20 -6.70 -19.80
CA LEU A 320 -3.35 -7.20 -19.05
C LEU A 320 -3.37 -8.73 -18.95
N ALA A 321 -2.88 -9.43 -19.96
CA ALA A 321 -2.84 -10.89 -19.96
C ALA A 321 -1.84 -11.41 -18.92
N SER A 322 -0.64 -10.82 -18.84
CA SER A 322 0.39 -11.14 -17.84
C SER A 322 -0.10 -10.86 -16.41
N ILE A 323 -0.74 -9.70 -16.19
CA ILE A 323 -1.34 -9.34 -14.90
C ILE A 323 -2.37 -10.38 -14.47
N VAL A 324 -3.33 -10.70 -15.36
CA VAL A 324 -4.38 -11.66 -15.06
C VAL A 324 -3.84 -13.07 -14.82
N ALA A 325 -2.89 -13.52 -15.64
CA ALA A 325 -2.30 -14.86 -15.51
C ALA A 325 -1.58 -15.02 -14.17
N SER A 326 -0.75 -14.05 -13.77
CA SER A 326 -0.02 -14.10 -12.50
C SER A 326 -0.96 -14.03 -11.29
N ALA A 327 -1.96 -13.15 -11.32
CA ALA A 327 -2.97 -13.05 -10.28
C ALA A 327 -3.81 -14.33 -10.15
N TRP A 328 -4.22 -14.92 -11.28
CA TRP A 328 -5.00 -16.19 -11.30
C TRP A 328 -4.23 -17.35 -10.68
N ALA A 329 -2.94 -17.49 -11.05
CA ALA A 329 -2.07 -18.52 -10.49
C ALA A 329 -1.89 -18.34 -8.99
N TRP A 330 -1.68 -17.11 -8.52
CA TRP A 330 -1.58 -16.78 -7.09
C TRP A 330 -2.84 -17.13 -6.31
N HIS A 331 -4.00 -16.65 -6.77
CA HIS A 331 -5.28 -16.92 -6.10
C HIS A 331 -5.62 -18.42 -6.08
N GLY A 332 -5.23 -19.19 -7.09
CA GLY A 332 -5.34 -20.64 -7.09
C GLY A 332 -4.58 -21.30 -5.95
N ARG A 333 -3.32 -20.91 -5.76
CA ARG A 333 -2.45 -21.42 -4.67
C ARG A 333 -2.95 -20.99 -3.30
N LEU A 334 -3.37 -19.73 -3.16
CA LEU A 334 -3.90 -19.19 -1.91
C LEU A 334 -5.13 -19.98 -1.43
N ASN A 335 -6.02 -20.33 -2.36
CA ASN A 335 -7.23 -21.09 -2.06
C ASN A 335 -6.90 -22.54 -1.69
N ALA A 336 -6.00 -23.20 -2.40
CA ALA A 336 -5.54 -24.55 -2.07
C ALA A 336 -4.94 -24.60 -0.65
N ALA A 337 -4.11 -23.61 -0.30
CA ALA A 337 -3.50 -23.51 1.03
C ALA A 337 -4.55 -23.25 2.14
N ARG A 338 -5.58 -22.44 1.87
CA ARG A 338 -6.68 -22.21 2.83
C ARG A 338 -7.55 -23.46 3.02
N ALA A 339 -7.82 -24.19 1.96
CA ALA A 339 -8.59 -25.44 2.01
C ALA A 339 -7.84 -26.55 2.79
N SER A 340 -6.55 -26.71 2.55
CA SER A 340 -5.72 -27.71 3.26
C SER A 340 -5.52 -27.36 4.75
N GLY A 341 -5.32 -26.08 5.09
CA GLY A 341 -5.23 -25.62 6.47
C GLY A 341 -6.56 -25.77 7.24
N GLY A 342 -7.70 -25.59 6.56
CA GLY A 342 -9.03 -25.86 7.11
C GLY A 342 -9.25 -27.35 7.37
N ALA A 343 -8.84 -28.23 6.47
CA ALA A 343 -8.94 -29.68 6.63
C ALA A 343 -8.05 -30.19 7.80
N ALA A 344 -6.84 -29.65 7.96
CA ALA A 344 -5.97 -29.99 9.08
C ALA A 344 -6.56 -29.55 10.43
N ARG A 345 -7.23 -28.40 10.51
CA ARG A 345 -7.93 -27.98 11.74
C ARG A 345 -9.15 -28.86 12.05
N LEU A 346 -9.93 -29.25 11.03
CA LEU A 346 -11.09 -30.14 11.21
C LEU A 346 -10.66 -31.57 11.60
N SER A 347 -9.53 -32.08 11.10
CA SER A 347 -9.00 -33.38 11.53
C SER A 347 -8.46 -33.36 12.94
N ALA A 348 -7.82 -32.27 13.38
CA ALA A 348 -7.36 -32.11 14.76
C ALA A 348 -8.53 -32.01 15.78
N PHE A 349 -9.69 -31.48 15.36
CA PHE A 349 -10.88 -31.43 16.20
C PHE A 349 -11.63 -32.78 16.31
N ARG A 350 -11.43 -33.70 15.34
CA ARG A 350 -12.03 -35.06 15.40
C ARG A 350 -11.25 -36.05 16.25
N THR A 351 -10.01 -35.78 16.60
CA THR A 351 -9.13 -36.67 17.39
C THR A 351 -9.05 -36.30 18.86
N SER A 352 -9.55 -35.15 19.30
CA SER A 352 -9.69 -34.77 20.71
C SER A 352 -11.15 -34.95 21.13
N GLY A 353 -11.40 -35.95 21.98
CA GLY A 353 -12.71 -36.25 22.54
C GLY A 353 -13.31 -35.02 23.22
N SER A 354 -14.63 -34.88 23.07
CA SER A 354 -15.47 -33.79 23.55
C SER A 354 -15.18 -33.40 25.00
N PRO A 355 -14.80 -32.16 25.30
CA PRO A 355 -15.03 -31.62 26.67
C PRO A 355 -16.46 -31.12 26.74
N THR A 356 -17.25 -31.71 27.62
CA THR A 356 -18.54 -31.20 28.07
C THR A 356 -18.33 -29.88 28.78
N TRP A 357 -18.70 -28.76 28.16
CA TRP A 357 -18.82 -27.46 28.80
C TRP A 357 -20.29 -27.25 29.21
N ALA A 358 -20.60 -27.49 30.48
CA ALA A 358 -21.78 -26.94 31.09
C ALA A 358 -21.53 -25.43 31.34
N LEU A 359 -22.38 -24.60 30.76
CA LEU A 359 -22.43 -23.17 31.08
C LEU A 359 -23.00 -23.02 32.49
N PRO A 360 -22.39 -22.28 33.44
CA PRO A 360 -23.07 -21.87 34.65
C PRO A 360 -24.12 -20.81 34.27
N ALA A 361 -25.38 -21.09 34.64
CA ALA A 361 -26.42 -20.10 34.74
C ALA A 361 -26.07 -19.15 35.89
N ASP A 362 -26.43 -17.87 35.72
CA ASP A 362 -26.31 -16.77 36.66
C ASP A 362 -25.02 -15.91 36.61
N ALA A 363 -25.07 -14.89 35.72
CA ALA A 363 -24.44 -13.61 35.96
C ALA A 363 -25.38 -12.49 35.50
N ALA A 364 -25.99 -11.82 36.45
CA ALA A 364 -26.79 -10.61 36.23
C ALA A 364 -25.90 -9.44 35.71
N PRO A 365 -26.45 -8.51 34.91
CA PRO A 365 -25.65 -7.40 34.34
C PRO A 365 -25.27 -6.40 35.44
N ALA A 366 -23.99 -6.06 35.52
CA ALA A 366 -23.46 -5.02 36.39
C ALA A 366 -24.02 -3.64 35.98
N ARG A 367 -24.62 -2.93 36.91
CA ARG A 367 -25.10 -1.56 36.78
C ARG A 367 -23.91 -0.59 36.75
N HIS A 368 -23.84 0.25 35.73
CA HIS A 368 -22.91 1.40 35.69
C HIS A 368 -23.30 2.44 36.74
N PRO A 369 -22.37 3.03 37.48
CA PRO A 369 -22.66 4.16 38.36
C PRO A 369 -22.79 5.44 37.53
N THR A 370 -23.90 6.15 37.74
CA THR A 370 -24.14 7.51 37.24
C THR A 370 -23.25 8.50 38.00
N ALA A 371 -22.30 9.12 37.30
CA ALA A 371 -21.54 10.25 37.84
C ALA A 371 -22.36 11.55 37.67
N HIS A 372 -22.77 12.10 38.83
CA HIS A 372 -23.24 13.49 38.89
C HIS A 372 -22.04 14.43 38.76
N GLY A 373 -21.99 15.23 37.71
CA GLY A 373 -21.09 16.38 37.58
C GLY A 373 -21.72 17.64 38.20
N PRO A 374 -20.93 18.56 38.77
CA PRO A 374 -21.45 19.77 39.39
C PRO A 374 -21.89 20.82 38.34
N ALA A 375 -22.92 21.58 38.71
CA ALA A 375 -23.52 22.66 37.92
C ALA A 375 -22.51 23.77 37.61
N LEU A 376 -22.50 24.23 36.36
CA LEU A 376 -21.84 25.45 35.94
C LEU A 376 -22.68 26.66 36.44
N GLN A 377 -22.03 27.55 37.19
CA GLN A 377 -22.57 28.87 37.55
C GLN A 377 -22.36 29.82 36.35
N ASP A 378 -23.42 30.52 36.03
CA ASP A 378 -23.38 31.65 35.10
C ASP A 378 -22.50 32.77 35.62
N VAL A 379 -21.60 33.25 34.73
CA VAL A 379 -20.90 34.54 34.93
C VAL A 379 -21.18 35.37 33.69
N ASP A 380 -22.07 36.33 33.85
CA ASP A 380 -22.26 37.49 32.96
C ASP A 380 -21.02 38.38 32.98
N GLY A 381 -20.67 38.98 31.82
CA GLY A 381 -19.85 40.16 31.85
C GLY A 381 -18.90 40.37 30.66
N ASP A 382 -19.42 41.10 29.72
CA ASP A 382 -18.85 42.32 29.12
C ASP A 382 -17.83 42.25 27.98
N HIS A 383 -18.18 43.06 26.99
CA HIS A 383 -17.51 43.37 25.74
C HIS A 383 -16.04 43.82 25.82
N ALA A 384 -15.23 43.40 24.83
CA ALA A 384 -14.32 44.34 24.16
C ALA A 384 -13.81 43.80 22.82
N ASP A 385 -13.93 44.61 21.79
CA ASP A 385 -13.32 44.60 20.47
C ASP A 385 -11.81 44.29 20.45
N GLY A 386 -11.36 43.51 19.47
CA GLY A 386 -9.93 43.27 19.21
C GLY A 386 -9.67 42.66 17.84
N ARG A 387 -9.46 43.51 16.84
CA ARG A 387 -9.11 43.20 15.46
C ARG A 387 -7.73 42.50 15.41
N TRP A 388 -7.64 41.50 14.55
CA TRP A 388 -6.37 40.90 14.16
C TRP A 388 -5.78 41.67 12.99
N GLY A 389 -4.50 42.07 13.13
CA GLY A 389 -3.59 42.53 12.09
C GLY A 389 -2.72 41.37 11.58
#